data_cb8f45292b17563fbecf21f3973d4a44
#
_entry.id   cb8f45292b17563fbecf21f3973d4a44
#
_cell.length_a   1.000
_cell.length_b   1.000
_cell.length_c   1.000
_cell.angle_alpha   90.00
_cell.angle_beta   90.00
_cell.angle_gamma   90.00
#
_symmetry.space_group_name_H-M   'P 1'
#
loop_
_entity.id
_entity.type
_entity.pdbx_description
1 polymer ?
#
loop_
_entity_poly.entity_id
_entity_poly.type
_entity_poly.pdbx_seq_one_letter_code
_entity_poly.pdbx_strand_id
1 'polypeptide(L)'
;VDLGFAHYYIDRYSIARVENTFNGTWSAAHPDANLYSLSYEVCQQFSTSDEEFIENENMVLMQMAEDMLYYGATPNYNNIKFHNEFYSTSCPARSLQLHGGDNDSLRDYVIEKIKYYQSLGSTVQEMIDNDTVQETGWVKSINGWQYRDDSGLIKNDWKQVEDKWYRFDADGYIIANEWFKNPSNDKWYWLHPDGVMATGWQLINNKWYFFNQDGEMVEGWLQYKDKVYYLKANDGDMVSRECCQIDGEWYYFNENGERLEKAEIKVDEQGKI
;
A
#
# COMPACT_ATOMS: atom_id res chain seq x y z
N VAL A 1 0.69 43.33 -5.83
CA VAL A 1 0.19 42.25 -4.96
C VAL A 1 1.31 41.95 -4.00
N ASP A 2 1.19 42.42 -2.75
CA ASP A 2 2.15 42.04 -1.70
C ASP A 2 2.00 40.55 -1.48
N LEU A 3 2.97 39.79 -1.94
CA LEU A 3 3.06 38.37 -1.68
C LEU A 3 3.42 38.22 -0.20
N GLY A 4 2.52 37.72 0.61
CA GLY A 4 2.80 37.37 2.01
C GLY A 4 3.97 36.41 2.09
N PHE A 5 4.67 36.37 3.23
CA PHE A 5 5.70 35.38 3.50
C PHE A 5 5.48 34.71 4.86
N ALA A 6 5.85 33.45 4.93
CA ALA A 6 5.81 32.64 6.15
C ALA A 6 7.18 32.69 6.87
N HIS A 7 7.23 32.22 8.12
CA HIS A 7 8.51 32.02 8.81
C HIS A 7 9.31 30.89 8.18
N TYR A 8 8.64 29.84 7.72
CA TYR A 8 9.24 28.65 7.15
C TYR A 8 8.61 28.28 5.79
N TYR A 9 9.47 27.87 4.87
CA TYR A 9 9.11 27.17 3.64
C TYR A 9 9.80 25.81 3.69
N ILE A 10 9.03 24.73 3.60
CA ILE A 10 9.51 23.38 3.92
C ILE A 10 9.11 22.38 2.84
N ASP A 11 10.07 21.60 2.38
CA ASP A 11 9.87 20.39 1.60
C ASP A 11 10.60 19.19 2.24
N ARG A 12 10.43 17.99 1.64
CA ARG A 12 11.03 16.76 2.16
C ARG A 12 12.56 16.72 2.21
N TYR A 13 13.21 17.70 1.61
CA TYR A 13 14.68 17.78 1.54
C TYR A 13 15.27 18.93 2.36
N SER A 14 14.46 19.93 2.68
CA SER A 14 14.98 21.17 3.26
C SER A 14 13.96 21.95 4.06
N ILE A 15 14.46 22.66 5.07
CA ILE A 15 13.72 23.63 5.86
C ILE A 15 14.39 24.99 5.66
N ALA A 16 13.70 25.91 5.01
CA ALA A 16 14.16 27.27 4.82
C ALA A 16 13.44 28.20 5.81
N ARG A 17 14.16 28.65 6.87
CA ARG A 17 13.67 29.72 7.72
C ARG A 17 14.04 31.05 7.10
N VAL A 18 13.01 31.81 6.69
CA VAL A 18 13.18 33.09 5.98
C VAL A 18 13.01 34.32 6.87
N GLU A 19 12.41 34.12 8.06
CA GLU A 19 12.23 35.19 9.04
C GLU A 19 12.54 34.66 10.46
N ASN A 20 12.97 35.56 11.34
CA ASN A 20 13.17 35.23 12.73
C ASN A 20 11.82 35.00 13.43
N THR A 21 11.70 33.92 14.20
CA THR A 21 10.46 33.55 14.91
C THR A 21 9.98 34.61 15.93
N PHE A 22 10.81 35.61 16.27
CA PHE A 22 10.40 36.75 17.07
C PHE A 22 9.80 37.91 16.27
N ASN A 23 9.86 37.87 14.94
CA ASN A 23 9.28 38.88 14.07
C ASN A 23 7.91 38.41 13.56
N GLY A 24 7.03 39.36 13.26
CA GLY A 24 5.77 39.04 12.59
C GLY A 24 5.98 38.73 11.10
N THR A 25 5.08 37.95 10.54
CA THR A 25 5.05 37.63 9.10
C THR A 25 3.76 38.15 8.43
N TRP A 26 3.64 38.03 7.12
CA TRP A 26 2.46 38.46 6.36
C TRP A 26 1.67 37.27 5.78
N SER A 27 1.85 36.09 6.31
CA SER A 27 1.33 34.85 5.75
C SER A 27 -0.17 34.65 5.93
N ALA A 28 -0.76 35.17 7.01
CA ALA A 28 -2.15 34.91 7.37
C ALA A 28 -3.15 35.98 6.94
N ALA A 29 -2.65 37.09 6.33
CA ALA A 29 -3.46 38.27 6.00
C ALA A 29 -4.30 38.85 7.18
N HIS A 30 -3.92 38.54 8.41
CA HIS A 30 -4.55 38.98 9.66
C HIS A 30 -3.49 39.52 10.65
N PRO A 31 -3.63 40.77 11.16
CA PRO A 31 -2.58 41.42 11.95
C PRO A 31 -2.14 40.63 13.19
N ASP A 32 -3.07 40.12 13.97
CA ASP A 32 -2.74 39.38 15.20
C ASP A 32 -2.10 38.03 14.90
N ALA A 33 -2.61 37.29 13.89
CA ALA A 33 -2.00 36.04 13.45
C ALA A 33 -0.59 36.25 12.90
N ASN A 34 -0.35 37.32 12.16
CA ASN A 34 0.97 37.65 11.63
C ASN A 34 1.98 38.04 12.70
N LEU A 35 1.54 38.63 13.81
CA LEU A 35 2.42 39.11 14.89
C LEU A 35 2.68 38.09 15.99
N TYR A 36 1.77 37.16 16.23
CA TYR A 36 1.77 36.28 17.42
C TYR A 36 1.77 34.79 17.10
N SER A 37 1.97 34.40 15.83
CA SER A 37 2.03 32.99 15.42
C SER A 37 3.27 32.69 14.60
N LEU A 38 3.73 31.46 14.68
CA LEU A 38 4.63 30.92 13.65
C LEU A 38 3.79 30.42 12.49
N SER A 39 4.30 30.63 11.29
CA SER A 39 3.64 30.22 10.05
C SER A 39 4.53 29.34 9.21
N TYR A 40 3.96 28.30 8.66
CA TYR A 40 4.65 27.25 7.92
C TYR A 40 3.97 27.08 6.56
N GLU A 41 4.75 26.99 5.49
CA GLU A 41 4.30 26.69 4.14
C GLU A 41 4.83 25.33 3.71
N VAL A 42 3.91 24.46 3.32
CA VAL A 42 4.25 23.19 2.66
C VAL A 42 4.58 23.47 1.20
N CYS A 43 5.85 23.31 0.83
CA CYS A 43 6.26 23.50 -0.56
C CYS A 43 5.66 22.42 -1.45
N GLN A 44 5.07 22.83 -2.56
CA GLN A 44 4.51 21.92 -3.57
C GLN A 44 4.64 22.49 -4.97
N GLN A 45 4.76 21.60 -5.95
CA GLN A 45 4.63 21.90 -7.38
C GLN A 45 3.31 21.32 -7.90
N PHE A 46 2.81 21.83 -9.02
CA PHE A 46 1.57 21.32 -9.64
C PHE A 46 1.65 19.85 -10.05
N SER A 47 2.86 19.33 -10.27
CA SER A 47 3.13 17.93 -10.64
C SER A 47 3.50 17.02 -9.46
N THR A 48 3.52 17.54 -8.24
CA THR A 48 3.87 16.76 -7.04
C THR A 48 2.77 15.72 -6.76
N SER A 49 3.15 14.45 -6.58
CA SER A 49 2.20 13.39 -6.19
C SER A 49 1.67 13.61 -4.77
N ASP A 50 0.62 12.89 -4.37
CA ASP A 50 0.08 12.99 -3.02
C ASP A 50 1.07 12.42 -1.99
N GLU A 51 1.81 11.38 -2.35
CA GLU A 51 2.87 10.80 -1.51
C GLU A 51 4.00 11.83 -1.27
N GLU A 52 4.50 12.45 -2.33
CA GLU A 52 5.52 13.49 -2.22
C GLU A 52 5.04 14.72 -1.43
N PHE A 53 3.75 15.06 -1.56
CA PHE A 53 3.15 16.14 -0.77
C PHE A 53 3.10 15.77 0.71
N ILE A 54 2.70 14.54 1.05
CA ILE A 54 2.68 14.05 2.44
C ILE A 54 4.10 14.02 3.04
N GLU A 55 5.13 13.68 2.26
CA GLU A 55 6.52 13.77 2.71
C GLU A 55 6.90 15.21 3.06
N ASN A 56 6.54 16.19 2.21
CA ASN A 56 6.76 17.61 2.48
C ASN A 56 5.98 18.07 3.73
N GLU A 57 4.72 17.63 3.87
CA GLU A 57 3.87 17.94 5.01
C GLU A 57 4.43 17.34 6.32
N ASN A 58 4.94 16.11 6.30
CA ASN A 58 5.60 15.49 7.44
C ASN A 58 6.81 16.30 7.93
N MET A 59 7.62 16.83 7.03
CA MET A 59 8.72 17.72 7.39
C MET A 59 8.25 19.01 8.05
N VAL A 60 7.12 19.57 7.59
CA VAL A 60 6.47 20.72 8.26
C VAL A 60 6.05 20.35 9.67
N LEU A 61 5.42 19.19 9.85
CA LEU A 61 4.93 18.73 11.16
C LEU A 61 6.07 18.42 12.13
N MET A 62 7.22 17.93 11.65
CA MET A 62 8.45 17.76 12.45
C MET A 62 9.00 19.12 12.90
N GLN A 63 9.05 20.14 12.02
CA GLN A 63 9.48 21.47 12.40
C GLN A 63 8.52 22.12 13.41
N MET A 64 7.21 21.95 13.21
CA MET A 64 6.22 22.41 14.21
C MET A 64 6.41 21.72 15.55
N ALA A 65 6.74 20.42 15.56
CA ALA A 65 6.99 19.65 16.77
C ALA A 65 8.22 20.18 17.52
N GLU A 66 9.32 20.45 16.83
CA GLU A 66 10.54 21.04 17.39
C GLU A 66 10.27 22.43 17.97
N ASP A 67 9.63 23.33 17.20
CA ASP A 67 9.33 24.68 17.64
C ASP A 67 8.39 24.68 18.88
N MET A 68 7.38 23.81 18.90
CA MET A 68 6.51 23.68 20.06
C MET A 68 7.24 23.20 21.30
N LEU A 69 8.18 22.25 21.18
CA LEU A 69 9.05 21.84 22.29
C LEU A 69 9.92 22.99 22.75
N TYR A 70 10.54 23.73 21.82
CA TYR A 70 11.38 24.87 22.13
C TYR A 70 10.65 25.97 22.92
N TYR A 71 9.39 26.28 22.55
CA TYR A 71 8.56 27.27 23.21
C TYR A 71 7.74 26.72 24.38
N GLY A 72 7.85 25.44 24.72
CA GLY A 72 7.10 24.79 25.79
C GLY A 72 5.58 24.72 25.52
N ALA A 73 5.18 24.69 24.25
CA ALA A 73 3.79 24.63 23.82
C ALA A 73 3.32 23.18 23.62
N THR A 74 2.09 22.87 23.99
CA THR A 74 1.45 21.58 23.70
C THR A 74 0.44 21.75 22.57
N PRO A 75 0.49 20.92 21.50
CA PRO A 75 -0.44 21.06 20.37
C PRO A 75 -1.88 20.81 20.79
N ASN A 76 -2.77 21.72 20.42
CA ASN A 76 -4.20 21.67 20.74
C ASN A 76 -5.04 22.54 19.77
N TYR A 77 -6.36 22.45 19.86
CA TYR A 77 -7.30 23.16 18.99
C TYR A 77 -7.18 24.71 19.04
N ASN A 78 -6.63 25.27 20.10
CA ASN A 78 -6.50 26.72 20.23
C ASN A 78 -5.25 27.27 19.55
N ASN A 79 -4.17 26.48 19.46
CA ASN A 79 -2.89 26.94 18.93
C ASN A 79 -2.52 26.35 17.55
N ILE A 80 -3.26 25.37 17.04
CA ILE A 80 -3.14 24.93 15.64
C ILE A 80 -4.24 25.61 14.83
N LYS A 81 -3.84 26.45 13.88
CA LYS A 81 -4.74 27.26 13.04
C LYS A 81 -4.36 27.17 11.58
N PHE A 82 -5.36 27.26 10.71
CA PHE A 82 -5.20 27.21 9.26
C PHE A 82 -5.50 28.58 8.64
N HIS A 83 -4.90 28.85 7.47
CA HIS A 83 -5.04 30.12 6.79
C HIS A 83 -6.51 30.49 6.50
N ASN A 84 -7.35 29.51 6.14
CA ASN A 84 -8.77 29.72 5.87
C ASN A 84 -9.61 30.09 7.11
N GLU A 85 -9.05 30.03 8.31
CA GLU A 85 -9.71 30.51 9.54
C GLU A 85 -9.51 32.02 9.75
N PHE A 86 -8.54 32.61 9.08
CA PHE A 86 -8.23 34.05 9.17
C PHE A 86 -8.67 34.83 7.96
N TYR A 87 -8.71 34.21 6.78
CA TYR A 87 -9.01 34.83 5.51
C TYR A 87 -9.81 33.91 4.61
N SER A 88 -10.65 34.47 3.74
CA SER A 88 -11.44 33.69 2.76
C SER A 88 -10.52 33.14 1.66
N THR A 89 -10.00 31.94 1.86
CA THR A 89 -9.09 31.23 0.95
C THR A 89 -9.37 29.74 0.99
N SER A 90 -8.98 29.01 -0.05
CA SER A 90 -9.00 27.54 -0.08
C SER A 90 -7.81 26.89 0.64
N CYS A 91 -6.80 27.67 1.03
CA CYS A 91 -5.61 27.13 1.72
C CYS A 91 -5.95 26.71 3.16
N PRO A 92 -5.56 25.53 3.62
CA PRO A 92 -4.68 24.52 2.98
C PRO A 92 -5.48 23.44 2.21
N ALA A 93 -5.88 23.73 0.97
CA ALA A 93 -6.81 22.91 0.20
C ALA A 93 -6.37 21.44 0.03
N ARG A 94 -5.09 21.19 -0.24
CA ARG A 94 -4.59 19.84 -0.47
C ARG A 94 -4.52 19.04 0.83
N SER A 95 -4.03 19.63 1.92
CA SER A 95 -4.06 18.99 3.24
C SER A 95 -5.48 18.65 3.68
N LEU A 96 -6.44 19.57 3.48
CA LEU A 96 -7.87 19.31 3.76
C LEU A 96 -8.37 18.11 2.94
N GLN A 97 -8.09 18.08 1.64
CA GLN A 97 -8.52 16.98 0.76
C GLN A 97 -7.97 15.62 1.22
N LEU A 98 -6.71 15.58 1.65
CA LEU A 98 -6.03 14.34 2.05
C LEU A 98 -6.41 13.86 3.46
N HIS A 99 -6.82 14.78 4.35
CA HIS A 99 -7.04 14.49 5.78
C HIS A 99 -8.46 14.77 6.25
N GLY A 100 -9.47 14.33 5.49
CA GLY A 100 -10.86 14.28 5.92
C GLY A 100 -11.78 15.39 5.39
N GLY A 101 -11.24 16.40 4.69
CA GLY A 101 -12.01 17.40 3.93
C GLY A 101 -12.47 18.62 4.72
N ASP A 102 -12.25 18.68 6.04
CA ASP A 102 -12.61 19.79 6.91
C ASP A 102 -11.49 20.16 7.90
N ASN A 103 -11.57 21.36 8.50
CA ASN A 103 -10.56 21.87 9.41
C ASN A 103 -10.42 21.04 10.70
N ASP A 104 -11.46 20.43 11.20
CA ASP A 104 -11.40 19.68 12.44
C ASP A 104 -10.68 18.34 12.24
N SER A 105 -11.01 17.62 11.17
CA SER A 105 -10.32 16.40 10.77
C SER A 105 -8.83 16.63 10.49
N LEU A 106 -8.51 17.70 9.75
CA LEU A 106 -7.12 18.08 9.50
C LEU A 106 -6.40 18.46 10.80
N ARG A 107 -7.05 19.16 11.72
CA ARG A 107 -6.46 19.58 12.98
C ARG A 107 -6.18 18.40 13.90
N ASP A 108 -7.07 17.42 13.96
CA ASP A 108 -6.85 16.16 14.68
C ASP A 108 -5.62 15.44 14.14
N TYR A 109 -5.53 15.28 12.83
CA TYR A 109 -4.36 14.69 12.18
C TYR A 109 -3.06 15.45 12.52
N VAL A 110 -3.04 16.77 12.38
CA VAL A 110 -1.87 17.61 12.69
C VAL A 110 -1.46 17.47 14.16
N ILE A 111 -2.41 17.52 15.08
CA ILE A 111 -2.14 17.39 16.53
C ILE A 111 -1.56 16.00 16.85
N GLU A 112 -2.12 14.92 16.30
CA GLU A 112 -1.64 13.56 16.50
C GLU A 112 -0.22 13.41 15.93
N LYS A 113 0.03 13.90 14.73
CA LYS A 113 1.35 13.83 14.10
C LYS A 113 2.41 14.63 14.84
N ILE A 114 2.11 15.83 15.29
CA ILE A 114 3.04 16.62 16.11
C ILE A 114 3.41 15.87 17.41
N LYS A 115 2.43 15.30 18.11
CA LYS A 115 2.68 14.49 19.32
C LYS A 115 3.51 13.26 19.02
N TYR A 116 3.23 12.59 17.90
CA TYR A 116 4.03 11.47 17.44
C TYR A 116 5.49 11.87 17.22
N TYR A 117 5.76 12.94 16.46
CA TYR A 117 7.13 13.40 16.22
C TYR A 117 7.82 13.85 17.49
N GLN A 118 7.13 14.53 18.41
CA GLN A 118 7.67 14.87 19.73
C GLN A 118 8.07 13.63 20.56
N SER A 119 7.45 12.48 20.34
CA SER A 119 7.83 11.22 20.99
C SER A 119 9.11 10.60 20.41
N LEU A 120 9.47 10.97 19.18
CA LEU A 120 10.65 10.45 18.48
C LEU A 120 11.92 11.24 18.82
N GLY A 121 11.81 12.53 19.12
CA GLY A 121 12.96 13.38 19.40
C GLY A 121 12.59 14.82 19.73
N SER A 122 13.62 15.61 20.05
CA SER A 122 13.50 17.03 20.38
C SER A 122 13.88 17.94 19.22
N THR A 123 14.53 17.40 18.20
CA THR A 123 14.94 18.10 16.99
C THR A 123 14.42 17.38 15.75
N VAL A 124 14.25 18.13 14.64
CA VAL A 124 13.85 17.53 13.36
C VAL A 124 14.78 16.38 12.96
N GLN A 125 16.09 16.52 13.17
CA GLN A 125 17.04 15.46 12.82
C GLN A 125 16.82 14.19 13.65
N GLU A 126 16.62 14.32 14.97
CA GLU A 126 16.30 13.18 15.84
C GLU A 126 14.97 12.53 15.42
N MET A 127 13.97 13.34 15.06
CA MET A 127 12.68 12.83 14.58
C MET A 127 12.84 12.06 13.28
N ILE A 128 13.61 12.55 12.31
CA ILE A 128 13.92 11.85 11.05
C ILE A 128 14.65 10.53 11.36
N ASP A 129 15.71 10.58 12.17
CA ASP A 129 16.53 9.41 12.47
C ASP A 129 15.71 8.32 13.17
N ASN A 130 14.81 8.70 14.06
CA ASN A 130 13.95 7.79 14.82
C ASN A 130 12.66 7.41 14.09
N ASP A 131 12.13 8.26 13.18
CA ASP A 131 11.00 7.93 12.30
C ASP A 131 11.39 6.85 11.27
N THR A 132 12.67 6.80 10.90
CA THR A 132 13.23 5.73 10.06
C THR A 132 13.28 4.38 10.78
N VAL A 133 13.18 4.35 12.12
CA VAL A 133 12.90 3.13 12.91
C VAL A 133 11.39 2.84 12.87
N GLN A 134 10.80 2.82 11.69
CA GLN A 134 9.43 2.32 11.55
C GLN A 134 9.42 0.85 11.94
N GLU A 135 8.49 0.50 12.82
CA GLU A 135 8.33 -0.89 13.27
C GLU A 135 8.33 -1.84 12.08
N THR A 136 9.13 -2.91 12.17
CA THR A 136 9.06 -4.01 11.22
C THR A 136 7.69 -4.66 11.32
N GLY A 137 7.09 -5.01 10.19
CA GLY A 137 5.78 -5.63 10.17
C GLY A 137 4.85 -5.08 9.09
N TRP A 138 3.58 -5.37 9.27
CA TRP A 138 2.53 -4.93 8.37
C TRP A 138 2.22 -3.44 8.53
N VAL A 139 2.26 -2.72 7.41
CA VAL A 139 1.90 -1.29 7.33
C VAL A 139 0.63 -1.17 6.51
N LYS A 140 -0.42 -0.58 7.10
CA LYS A 140 -1.67 -0.31 6.38
C LYS A 140 -1.68 1.13 5.89
N SER A 141 -1.86 1.33 4.59
CA SER A 141 -2.09 2.65 3.99
C SER A 141 -3.48 2.73 3.36
N ILE A 142 -3.85 3.89 2.84
CA ILE A 142 -5.09 4.10 2.10
C ILE A 142 -5.16 3.23 0.83
N ASN A 143 -4.01 2.92 0.22
CA ASN A 143 -3.92 2.18 -1.04
C ASN A 143 -3.76 0.66 -0.83
N GLY A 144 -3.59 0.19 0.41
CA GLY A 144 -3.46 -1.25 0.68
C GLY A 144 -2.48 -1.58 1.80
N TRP A 145 -2.09 -2.86 1.86
CA TRP A 145 -1.14 -3.37 2.81
C TRP A 145 0.26 -3.43 2.21
N GLN A 146 1.24 -3.01 3.00
CA GLN A 146 2.67 -3.11 2.74
C GLN A 146 3.34 -3.90 3.87
N TYR A 147 4.55 -4.36 3.67
CA TYR A 147 5.35 -4.97 4.72
C TYR A 147 6.73 -4.34 4.80
N ARG A 148 7.17 -4.06 6.00
CA ARG A 148 8.51 -3.51 6.30
C ARG A 148 9.32 -4.51 7.10
N ASP A 149 10.56 -4.72 6.71
CA ASP A 149 11.58 -5.39 7.53
C ASP A 149 12.74 -4.43 7.84
N ASP A 150 13.80 -4.94 8.44
CA ASP A 150 14.98 -4.16 8.84
C ASP A 150 15.68 -3.44 7.66
N SER A 151 15.42 -3.86 6.42
CA SER A 151 15.94 -3.22 5.21
C SER A 151 15.00 -2.17 4.61
N GLY A 152 13.82 -1.99 5.18
CA GLY A 152 12.78 -1.06 4.71
C GLY A 152 11.55 -1.75 4.15
N LEU A 153 10.75 -1.02 3.33
CA LEU A 153 9.59 -1.58 2.65
C LEU A 153 9.99 -2.63 1.63
N ILE A 154 9.34 -3.79 1.67
CA ILE A 154 9.49 -4.80 0.63
C ILE A 154 8.80 -4.31 -0.63
N LYS A 155 9.57 -4.19 -1.72
CA LYS A 155 9.09 -3.72 -3.02
C LYS A 155 9.52 -4.66 -4.12
N ASN A 156 8.61 -4.91 -5.07
CA ASN A 156 8.83 -5.74 -6.24
C ASN A 156 9.50 -7.09 -5.92
N ASP A 157 9.12 -7.69 -4.78
CA ASP A 157 9.71 -8.92 -4.28
C ASP A 157 8.70 -9.80 -3.53
N TRP A 158 9.12 -11.03 -3.23
CA TRP A 158 8.42 -11.97 -2.39
C TRP A 158 8.88 -11.86 -0.93
N LYS A 159 7.94 -12.00 -0.01
CA LYS A 159 8.28 -12.08 1.42
C LYS A 159 7.46 -13.16 2.11
N GLN A 160 8.12 -13.99 2.89
CA GLN A 160 7.44 -14.88 3.82
C GLN A 160 7.20 -14.17 5.16
N VAL A 161 5.95 -14.16 5.59
CA VAL A 161 5.53 -13.61 6.88
C VAL A 161 4.62 -14.64 7.55
N GLU A 162 4.97 -15.09 8.76
CA GLU A 162 4.21 -16.11 9.53
C GLU A 162 3.87 -17.36 8.70
N ASP A 163 4.87 -17.93 8.04
CA ASP A 163 4.76 -19.12 7.17
C ASP A 163 3.90 -18.97 5.91
N LYS A 164 3.45 -17.74 5.59
CA LYS A 164 2.70 -17.41 4.38
C LYS A 164 3.55 -16.57 3.43
N TRP A 165 3.47 -16.87 2.15
CA TRP A 165 4.15 -16.08 1.12
C TRP A 165 3.24 -15.00 0.55
N TYR A 166 3.81 -13.81 0.38
CA TYR A 166 3.17 -12.64 -0.21
C TYR A 166 4.05 -12.08 -1.33
N ARG A 167 3.43 -11.50 -2.34
CA ARG A 167 4.12 -10.78 -3.41
C ARG A 167 3.79 -9.30 -3.34
N PHE A 168 4.83 -8.47 -3.38
CA PHE A 168 4.71 -7.02 -3.33
C PHE A 168 5.02 -6.42 -4.70
N ASP A 169 4.25 -5.42 -5.10
CA ASP A 169 4.45 -4.67 -6.35
C ASP A 169 5.62 -3.67 -6.25
N ALA A 170 5.81 -2.84 -7.29
CA ALA A 170 6.88 -1.86 -7.35
C ALA A 170 6.75 -0.74 -6.30
N ASP A 171 5.53 -0.46 -5.84
CA ASP A 171 5.23 0.55 -4.81
C ASP A 171 5.23 -0.06 -3.40
N GLY A 172 5.36 -1.38 -3.30
CA GLY A 172 5.43 -2.13 -2.05
C GLY A 172 4.08 -2.59 -1.52
N TYR A 173 3.00 -2.51 -2.30
CA TYR A 173 1.69 -3.05 -1.91
C TYR A 173 1.59 -4.54 -2.21
N ILE A 174 0.86 -5.28 -1.36
CA ILE A 174 0.58 -6.70 -1.65
C ILE A 174 -0.24 -6.82 -2.93
N ILE A 175 0.14 -7.75 -3.79
CA ILE A 175 -0.68 -8.22 -4.89
C ILE A 175 -1.74 -9.15 -4.30
N ALA A 176 -3.02 -8.90 -4.56
CA ALA A 176 -4.11 -9.66 -3.99
C ALA A 176 -5.27 -9.85 -4.97
N ASN A 177 -5.91 -11.03 -4.93
CA ASN A 177 -7.00 -11.44 -5.82
C ASN A 177 -6.61 -11.35 -7.30
N GLU A 178 -5.37 -11.74 -7.62
CA GLU A 178 -4.80 -11.54 -8.95
C GLU A 178 -3.84 -12.67 -9.35
N TRP A 179 -3.74 -12.90 -10.65
CA TRP A 179 -2.72 -13.74 -11.25
C TRP A 179 -1.40 -12.97 -11.39
N PHE A 180 -0.32 -13.58 -10.94
CA PHE A 180 1.03 -13.03 -11.09
C PHE A 180 1.89 -13.96 -11.93
N LYS A 181 2.43 -13.44 -13.06
CA LYS A 181 3.43 -14.15 -13.84
C LYS A 181 4.80 -13.69 -13.41
N ASN A 182 5.58 -14.60 -12.81
CA ASN A 182 6.91 -14.27 -12.32
C ASN A 182 7.90 -14.18 -13.49
N PRO A 183 8.49 -13.00 -13.77
CA PRO A 183 9.40 -12.81 -14.90
C PRO A 183 10.72 -13.58 -14.75
N SER A 184 11.06 -14.01 -13.54
CA SER A 184 12.33 -14.72 -13.28
C SER A 184 12.30 -16.21 -13.70
N ASN A 185 11.11 -16.85 -13.65
CA ASN A 185 10.96 -18.28 -13.98
C ASN A 185 9.83 -18.58 -14.98
N ASP A 186 9.15 -17.54 -15.46
CA ASP A 186 8.01 -17.61 -16.42
C ASP A 186 6.82 -18.44 -15.91
N LYS A 187 6.69 -18.65 -14.58
CA LYS A 187 5.62 -19.40 -13.94
C LYS A 187 4.49 -18.49 -13.47
N TRP A 188 3.27 -19.04 -13.47
CA TRP A 188 2.08 -18.38 -12.95
C TRP A 188 1.85 -18.74 -11.49
N TYR A 189 1.40 -17.72 -10.73
CA TYR A 189 1.02 -17.78 -9.33
C TYR A 189 -0.37 -17.15 -9.17
N TRP A 190 -1.09 -17.57 -8.15
CA TRP A 190 -2.33 -16.90 -7.73
C TRP A 190 -2.17 -16.36 -6.33
N LEU A 191 -2.50 -15.09 -6.15
CA LEU A 191 -2.56 -14.43 -4.85
C LEU A 191 -4.02 -14.33 -4.41
N HIS A 192 -4.34 -14.88 -3.26
CA HIS A 192 -5.68 -14.83 -2.69
C HIS A 192 -6.14 -13.40 -2.38
N PRO A 193 -7.44 -13.15 -2.07
CA PRO A 193 -7.92 -11.81 -1.67
C PRO A 193 -7.21 -11.21 -0.45
N ASP A 194 -6.63 -12.03 0.41
CA ASP A 194 -5.79 -11.61 1.54
C ASP A 194 -4.30 -11.49 1.18
N GLY A 195 -3.94 -11.62 -0.09
CA GLY A 195 -2.58 -11.55 -0.61
C GLY A 195 -1.73 -12.80 -0.43
N VAL A 196 -2.25 -13.85 0.22
CA VAL A 196 -1.50 -15.09 0.44
C VAL A 196 -1.34 -15.85 -0.87
N MET A 197 -0.12 -16.34 -1.13
CA MET A 197 0.19 -17.19 -2.28
C MET A 197 -0.56 -18.52 -2.21
N ALA A 198 -1.25 -18.87 -3.29
CA ALA A 198 -2.00 -20.11 -3.41
C ALA A 198 -1.10 -21.35 -3.49
N THR A 199 -1.52 -22.44 -2.85
CA THR A 199 -0.95 -23.78 -3.00
C THR A 199 -2.07 -24.82 -3.06
N GLY A 200 -1.80 -25.99 -3.64
CA GLY A 200 -2.79 -27.05 -3.79
C GLY A 200 -3.91 -26.69 -4.78
N TRP A 201 -5.06 -27.33 -4.62
CA TRP A 201 -6.23 -27.12 -5.45
C TRP A 201 -6.92 -25.79 -5.15
N GLN A 202 -7.20 -24.99 -6.20
CA GLN A 202 -7.89 -23.70 -6.10
C GLN A 202 -9.01 -23.60 -7.13
N LEU A 203 -10.16 -23.11 -6.70
CA LEU A 203 -11.27 -22.77 -7.59
C LEU A 203 -11.26 -21.27 -7.88
N ILE A 204 -10.86 -20.90 -9.10
CA ILE A 204 -10.74 -19.50 -9.54
C ILE A 204 -11.67 -19.31 -10.74
N ASN A 205 -12.63 -18.39 -10.65
CA ASN A 205 -13.60 -18.11 -11.71
C ASN A 205 -14.29 -19.37 -12.28
N ASN A 206 -14.73 -20.28 -11.41
CA ASN A 206 -15.39 -21.56 -11.73
C ASN A 206 -14.49 -22.57 -12.48
N LYS A 207 -13.20 -22.40 -12.46
CA LYS A 207 -12.21 -23.33 -13.01
C LYS A 207 -11.29 -23.81 -11.90
N TRP A 208 -10.94 -25.11 -11.90
CA TRP A 208 -10.00 -25.68 -10.97
C TRP A 208 -8.58 -25.59 -11.49
N TYR A 209 -7.67 -25.16 -10.62
CA TYR A 209 -6.23 -25.09 -10.84
C TYR A 209 -5.50 -25.80 -9.72
N PHE A 210 -4.29 -26.24 -9.99
CA PHE A 210 -3.43 -26.79 -8.95
C PHE A 210 -2.11 -26.03 -8.91
N PHE A 211 -1.69 -25.67 -7.70
CA PHE A 211 -0.40 -25.02 -7.46
C PHE A 211 0.48 -25.96 -6.61
N ASN A 212 1.76 -26.07 -6.98
CA ASN A 212 2.71 -26.88 -6.22
C ASN A 212 3.02 -26.20 -4.85
N GLN A 213 3.94 -26.80 -4.08
CA GLN A 213 4.30 -26.24 -2.76
C GLN A 213 5.04 -24.90 -2.86
N ASP A 214 5.69 -24.63 -3.99
CA ASP A 214 6.37 -23.36 -4.29
C ASP A 214 5.40 -22.31 -4.85
N GLY A 215 4.09 -22.61 -4.94
CA GLY A 215 3.05 -21.72 -5.46
C GLY A 215 2.97 -21.65 -6.99
N GLU A 216 3.75 -22.45 -7.73
CA GLU A 216 3.72 -22.45 -9.18
C GLU A 216 2.51 -23.21 -9.71
N MET A 217 1.78 -22.60 -10.65
CA MET A 217 0.69 -23.28 -11.37
C MET A 217 1.22 -24.50 -12.13
N VAL A 218 0.58 -25.63 -11.92
CA VAL A 218 0.90 -26.89 -12.57
C VAL A 218 0.13 -27.02 -13.87
N GLU A 219 0.82 -27.47 -14.92
CA GLU A 219 0.25 -27.82 -16.23
C GLU A 219 0.58 -29.28 -16.58
N GLY A 220 -0.25 -29.89 -17.42
CA GLY A 220 -0.06 -31.27 -17.86
C GLY A 220 -0.60 -32.30 -16.86
N TRP A 221 0.02 -33.48 -16.82
CA TRP A 221 -0.41 -34.58 -15.98
C TRP A 221 -0.08 -34.33 -14.52
N LEU A 222 -1.08 -34.50 -13.63
CA LEU A 222 -0.94 -34.38 -12.20
C LEU A 222 -1.37 -35.69 -11.51
N GLN A 223 -0.44 -36.33 -10.82
CA GLN A 223 -0.75 -37.41 -9.86
C GLN A 223 -0.97 -36.74 -8.50
N TYR A 224 -2.20 -36.80 -7.99
CA TYR A 224 -2.53 -36.25 -6.68
C TYR A 224 -3.28 -37.31 -5.86
N LYS A 225 -2.70 -37.71 -4.73
CA LYS A 225 -3.13 -38.90 -3.98
C LYS A 225 -3.17 -40.13 -4.92
N ASP A 226 -4.26 -40.84 -4.96
CA ASP A 226 -4.41 -42.07 -5.78
C ASP A 226 -5.11 -41.79 -7.13
N LYS A 227 -5.24 -40.53 -7.54
CA LYS A 227 -5.95 -40.09 -8.74
C LYS A 227 -5.04 -39.35 -9.72
N VAL A 228 -5.41 -39.41 -10.98
CA VAL A 228 -4.71 -38.72 -12.07
C VAL A 228 -5.61 -37.66 -12.67
N TYR A 229 -5.07 -36.46 -12.84
CA TYR A 229 -5.72 -35.30 -13.40
C TYR A 229 -4.94 -34.76 -14.57
N TYR A 230 -5.54 -33.92 -15.37
CA TYR A 230 -4.84 -33.18 -16.43
C TYR A 230 -5.19 -31.69 -16.37
N LEU A 231 -4.17 -30.87 -16.25
CA LEU A 231 -4.24 -29.41 -16.26
C LEU A 231 -3.87 -28.96 -17.68
N LYS A 232 -4.75 -28.18 -18.33
CA LYS A 232 -4.53 -27.77 -19.74
C LYS A 232 -3.24 -26.99 -19.91
N ALA A 233 -2.48 -27.32 -20.94
CA ALA A 233 -1.27 -26.57 -21.29
C ALA A 233 -1.64 -25.12 -21.62
N ASN A 234 -0.85 -24.17 -21.15
CA ASN A 234 -0.98 -22.71 -21.26
C ASN A 234 -2.13 -22.08 -20.43
N ASP A 235 -3.22 -22.81 -20.16
CA ASP A 235 -4.36 -22.28 -19.41
C ASP A 235 -4.34 -22.73 -17.94
N GLY A 236 -3.78 -23.90 -17.64
CA GLY A 236 -3.66 -24.48 -16.30
C GLY A 236 -4.98 -25.00 -15.71
N ASP A 237 -6.14 -24.78 -16.33
CA ASP A 237 -7.41 -25.25 -15.79
C ASP A 237 -7.59 -26.76 -15.97
N MET A 238 -8.17 -27.40 -14.95
CA MET A 238 -8.38 -28.85 -14.89
C MET A 238 -9.41 -29.30 -15.92
N VAL A 239 -9.09 -30.33 -16.68
CA VAL A 239 -10.04 -31.01 -17.56
C VAL A 239 -11.05 -31.79 -16.70
N SER A 240 -12.35 -31.65 -17.00
CA SER A 240 -13.43 -32.40 -16.34
C SER A 240 -14.64 -32.58 -17.23
N ARG A 241 -15.36 -33.69 -17.06
CA ARG A 241 -16.57 -34.04 -17.82
C ARG A 241 -16.38 -34.09 -19.34
N GLU A 242 -15.16 -34.40 -19.81
CA GLU A 242 -14.89 -34.43 -21.24
C GLU A 242 -13.89 -35.54 -21.61
N CYS A 243 -13.97 -35.92 -22.90
CA CYS A 243 -12.92 -36.69 -23.56
C CYS A 243 -11.96 -35.74 -24.25
N CYS A 244 -10.68 -35.89 -24.06
CA CYS A 244 -9.68 -35.13 -24.77
C CYS A 244 -8.55 -36.01 -25.29
N GLN A 245 -7.93 -35.59 -26.40
CA GLN A 245 -6.75 -36.24 -26.95
C GLN A 245 -5.50 -35.56 -26.39
N ILE A 246 -4.66 -36.35 -25.74
CA ILE A 246 -3.40 -35.90 -25.15
C ILE A 246 -2.31 -36.81 -25.72
N ASP A 247 -1.29 -36.23 -26.33
CA ASP A 247 -0.17 -36.95 -26.96
C ASP A 247 -0.63 -38.05 -27.93
N GLY A 248 -1.76 -37.83 -28.61
CA GLY A 248 -2.34 -38.76 -29.60
C GLY A 248 -3.27 -39.83 -29.03
N GLU A 249 -3.35 -39.97 -27.73
CA GLU A 249 -4.22 -40.92 -27.03
C GLU A 249 -5.48 -40.25 -26.46
N TRP A 250 -6.62 -41.00 -26.43
CA TRP A 250 -7.88 -40.48 -25.89
C TRP A 250 -8.05 -40.85 -24.43
N TYR A 251 -8.42 -39.84 -23.62
CA TYR A 251 -8.67 -39.94 -22.20
C TYR A 251 -10.04 -39.36 -21.87
N TYR A 252 -10.71 -39.94 -20.87
CA TYR A 252 -11.93 -39.40 -20.32
C TYR A 252 -11.70 -39.00 -18.85
N PHE A 253 -12.21 -37.82 -18.50
CA PHE A 253 -12.18 -37.26 -17.14
C PHE A 253 -13.61 -37.12 -16.62
N ASN A 254 -13.88 -37.64 -15.41
CA ASN A 254 -15.16 -37.52 -14.75
C ASN A 254 -15.46 -36.09 -14.28
N GLU A 255 -16.61 -35.91 -13.60
CA GLU A 255 -17.04 -34.60 -13.10
C GLU A 255 -16.08 -33.99 -12.06
N ASN A 256 -15.30 -34.80 -11.38
CA ASN A 256 -14.28 -34.36 -10.40
C ASN A 256 -12.91 -34.14 -11.06
N GLY A 257 -12.79 -34.30 -12.39
CA GLY A 257 -11.53 -34.18 -13.13
C GLY A 257 -10.62 -35.43 -13.02
N GLU A 258 -11.10 -36.53 -12.44
CA GLU A 258 -10.31 -37.74 -12.30
C GLU A 258 -10.29 -38.51 -13.64
N ARG A 259 -9.12 -38.92 -14.11
CA ARG A 259 -8.98 -39.81 -15.26
C ARG A 259 -9.59 -41.17 -14.96
N LEU A 260 -10.50 -41.62 -15.79
CA LEU A 260 -11.08 -42.95 -15.70
C LEU A 260 -10.35 -43.96 -16.60
N GLU A 261 -10.15 -45.17 -16.10
CA GLU A 261 -9.68 -46.29 -16.88
C GLU A 261 -10.85 -46.86 -17.73
N LYS A 262 -10.54 -47.54 -18.85
CA LYS A 262 -11.55 -48.10 -19.77
C LYS A 262 -12.65 -48.96 -19.08
N ALA A 263 -12.29 -49.70 -18.02
CA ALA A 263 -13.23 -50.52 -17.28
C ALA A 263 -14.24 -49.73 -16.43
N GLU A 264 -13.93 -48.45 -16.14
CA GLU A 264 -14.78 -47.56 -15.34
C GLU A 264 -15.74 -46.73 -16.19
N ILE A 265 -15.49 -46.63 -17.52
CA ILE A 265 -16.32 -45.90 -18.47
C ILE A 265 -17.56 -46.76 -18.81
N LYS A 266 -18.72 -46.32 -18.31
CA LYS A 266 -20.02 -46.94 -18.66
C LYS A 266 -20.64 -46.14 -19.77
N VAL A 267 -21.10 -46.85 -20.80
CA VAL A 267 -21.87 -46.28 -21.92
C VAL A 267 -23.31 -46.78 -21.85
N ASP A 268 -24.24 -45.95 -22.22
CA ASP A 268 -25.65 -46.34 -22.37
C ASP A 268 -25.88 -47.22 -23.61
N GLU A 269 -27.14 -47.69 -23.82
CA GLU A 269 -27.50 -48.51 -24.97
C GLU A 269 -27.29 -47.81 -26.31
N GLN A 270 -27.16 -46.49 -26.34
CA GLN A 270 -26.86 -45.66 -27.50
C GLN A 270 -25.37 -45.37 -27.67
N GLY A 271 -24.49 -45.89 -26.79
CA GLY A 271 -23.06 -45.70 -26.84
C GLY A 271 -22.58 -44.33 -26.26
N LYS A 272 -23.42 -43.65 -25.47
CA LYS A 272 -23.03 -42.39 -24.79
C LYS A 272 -22.43 -42.69 -23.42
N ILE A 273 -21.42 -41.91 -23.06
CA ILE A 273 -20.75 -41.89 -21.76
C ILE A 273 -21.56 -41.05 -20.78
#